data_8c9d79e2ceae047d75218c03078f599f
#
_entry.id   8c9d79e2ceae047d75218c03078f599f
#
_cell.length_a   1.000
_cell.length_b   1.000
_cell.length_c   1.000
_cell.angle_alpha   90.00
_cell.angle_beta   90.00
_cell.angle_gamma   90.00
#
_symmetry.space_group_name_H-M   'P 1'
#
loop_
_entity.id
_entity.type
_entity.pdbx_description
1 polymer ?
#
loop_
_entity_poly.entity_id
_entity_poly.type
_entity_poly.pdbx_seq_one_letter_code
_entity_poly.pdbx_strand_id
1 'polypeptide(L)'
;MSTKSFKIFIVLVISSFIPNISFSGDLLLGKEVAATICSTCHGLDGRATTGGNSAITPNITAQQKNYLIAKLKDYKSLKIDHPQMSLIAQMLNDEDIENVSEWYSSITVEIKLPE
;
A
#
# COMPACT_ATOMS: atom_id res chain seq x y z
N MET A 1 22.22 -56.68 39.56
CA MET A 1 22.67 -55.33 39.12
C MET A 1 21.87 -54.92 37.89
N SER A 2 20.92 -54.00 38.04
CA SER A 2 20.00 -53.60 36.98
C SER A 2 20.52 -52.31 36.33
N THR A 3 20.94 -52.41 35.07
CA THR A 3 21.36 -51.26 34.28
C THR A 3 20.13 -50.58 33.69
N LYS A 4 19.71 -49.43 34.24
CA LYS A 4 18.68 -48.61 33.68
C LYS A 4 19.22 -47.86 32.46
N SER A 5 18.74 -48.27 31.24
CA SER A 5 19.05 -47.61 30.00
C SER A 5 18.29 -46.27 29.93
N PHE A 6 19.02 -45.15 30.00
CA PHE A 6 18.48 -43.82 29.87
C PHE A 6 18.37 -43.44 28.38
N LYS A 7 17.15 -43.50 27.85
CA LYS A 7 16.90 -43.08 26.47
C LYS A 7 16.80 -41.54 26.43
N ILE A 8 17.84 -40.93 25.86
CA ILE A 8 17.84 -39.46 25.57
C ILE A 8 16.96 -39.24 24.37
N PHE A 9 15.79 -38.60 24.57
CA PHE A 9 14.98 -38.07 23.50
C PHE A 9 15.57 -36.73 23.05
N ILE A 10 16.25 -36.71 21.91
CA ILE A 10 16.66 -35.47 21.25
C ILE A 10 15.42 -34.90 20.54
N VAL A 11 14.82 -33.87 21.10
CA VAL A 11 13.77 -33.08 20.45
C VAL A 11 14.46 -32.13 19.48
N LEU A 12 14.40 -32.45 18.21
CA LEU A 12 14.87 -31.59 17.12
C LEU A 12 13.84 -30.44 16.94
N VAL A 13 14.12 -29.29 17.50
CA VAL A 13 13.35 -28.07 17.26
C VAL A 13 13.72 -27.56 15.88
N ILE A 14 12.90 -27.91 14.88
CA ILE A 14 13.01 -27.31 13.54
C ILE A 14 12.44 -25.89 13.66
N SER A 15 13.32 -24.92 13.84
CA SER A 15 12.98 -23.50 13.72
C SER A 15 12.64 -23.21 12.26
N SER A 16 11.35 -23.15 11.95
CA SER A 16 10.86 -22.77 10.62
C SER A 16 11.19 -21.29 10.38
N PHE A 17 12.31 -21.05 9.71
CA PHE A 17 12.66 -19.73 9.21
C PHE A 17 11.70 -19.40 8.05
N ILE A 18 10.58 -18.74 8.35
CA ILE A 18 9.67 -18.21 7.32
C ILE A 18 10.31 -16.91 6.83
N PRO A 19 10.81 -16.82 5.59
CA PRO A 19 11.28 -15.55 5.06
C PRO A 19 10.08 -14.59 5.00
N ASN A 20 10.21 -13.44 5.65
CA ASN A 20 9.28 -12.34 5.46
C ASN A 20 9.47 -11.85 4.01
N ILE A 21 8.57 -12.26 3.12
CA ILE A 21 8.50 -11.73 1.76
C ILE A 21 7.97 -10.30 1.92
N SER A 22 8.89 -9.34 1.91
CA SER A 22 8.55 -7.92 1.81
C SER A 22 8.02 -7.71 0.39
N PHE A 23 6.70 -7.58 0.24
CA PHE A 23 6.11 -7.25 -1.05
C PHE A 23 6.45 -5.79 -1.36
N SER A 24 7.33 -5.59 -2.32
CA SER A 24 7.55 -4.27 -2.91
C SER A 24 6.55 -4.07 -4.02
N GLY A 25 5.81 -2.96 -4.01
CA GLY A 25 4.82 -2.68 -5.06
C GLY A 25 5.47 -2.69 -6.45
N ASP A 26 4.72 -3.15 -7.45
CA ASP A 26 5.10 -3.10 -8.85
C ASP A 26 4.67 -1.75 -9.46
N LEU A 27 5.63 -1.04 -10.06
CA LEU A 27 5.41 0.30 -10.60
C LEU A 27 4.48 0.29 -11.84
N LEU A 28 4.56 -0.74 -12.69
CA LEU A 28 3.75 -0.83 -13.90
C LEU A 28 2.31 -1.23 -13.55
N LEU A 29 2.14 -2.21 -12.67
CA LEU A 29 0.81 -2.57 -12.17
C LEU A 29 0.20 -1.40 -11.39
N GLY A 30 1.00 -0.67 -10.62
CA GLY A 30 0.56 0.54 -9.92
C GLY A 30 0.09 1.63 -10.86
N LYS A 31 0.77 1.84 -12.00
CA LYS A 31 0.33 2.74 -13.05
C LYS A 31 -1.01 2.33 -13.64
N GLU A 32 -1.21 1.02 -13.85
CA GLU A 32 -2.48 0.51 -14.40
C GLU A 32 -3.65 0.74 -13.43
N VAL A 33 -3.47 0.43 -12.15
CA VAL A 33 -4.47 0.74 -11.11
C VAL A 33 -4.73 2.25 -11.03
N ALA A 34 -3.68 3.07 -11.04
CA ALA A 34 -3.82 4.51 -11.03
C ALA A 34 -4.61 5.02 -12.24
N ALA A 35 -4.31 4.53 -13.45
CA ALA A 35 -4.96 4.96 -14.68
C ALA A 35 -6.44 4.56 -14.75
N THR A 36 -6.79 3.37 -14.26
CA THR A 36 -8.14 2.81 -14.37
C THR A 36 -9.08 3.23 -13.24
N ILE A 37 -8.55 3.47 -12.04
CA ILE A 37 -9.37 3.69 -10.84
C ILE A 37 -9.19 5.10 -10.27
N CYS A 38 -7.96 5.60 -10.16
CA CYS A 38 -7.65 6.79 -9.37
C CYS A 38 -7.62 8.08 -10.19
N SER A 39 -7.20 7.99 -11.47
CA SER A 39 -6.83 9.14 -12.29
C SER A 39 -7.99 10.08 -12.61
N THR A 40 -9.23 9.58 -12.63
CA THR A 40 -10.43 10.39 -12.90
C THR A 40 -10.56 11.55 -11.91
N CYS A 41 -10.16 11.34 -10.66
CA CYS A 41 -10.22 12.36 -9.60
C CYS A 41 -8.84 12.93 -9.26
N HIS A 42 -7.85 12.06 -9.09
CA HIS A 42 -6.52 12.45 -8.61
C HIS A 42 -5.51 12.76 -9.73
N GLY A 43 -5.83 12.46 -11.00
CA GLY A 43 -4.86 12.52 -12.10
C GLY A 43 -3.89 11.34 -12.07
N LEU A 44 -3.35 10.99 -13.22
CA LEU A 44 -2.31 9.95 -13.31
C LEU A 44 -0.99 10.40 -12.66
N ASP A 45 -0.75 11.70 -12.64
CA ASP A 45 0.37 12.35 -11.97
C ASP A 45 0.10 12.67 -10.49
N GLY A 46 -1.07 12.32 -9.98
CA GLY A 46 -1.50 12.58 -8.60
C GLY A 46 -1.94 14.01 -8.33
N ARG A 47 -2.03 14.86 -9.37
CA ARG A 47 -2.60 16.20 -9.25
C ARG A 47 -4.09 16.13 -9.50
N ALA A 48 -4.87 16.58 -8.54
CA ALA A 48 -6.31 16.61 -8.66
C ALA A 48 -6.71 17.35 -9.95
N THR A 49 -7.53 16.70 -10.78
CA THR A 49 -8.00 17.31 -12.02
C THR A 49 -8.95 18.45 -11.70
N THR A 50 -8.85 19.54 -12.46
CA THR A 50 -9.62 20.77 -12.26
C THR A 50 -11.10 20.67 -12.61
N GLY A 51 -11.61 19.48 -12.89
CA GLY A 51 -12.99 19.19 -13.30
C GLY A 51 -13.99 19.29 -12.16
N GLY A 52 -14.16 20.46 -11.55
CA GLY A 52 -15.29 20.77 -10.67
C GLY A 52 -15.19 20.35 -9.21
N ASN A 53 -14.36 19.39 -8.84
CA ASN A 53 -14.22 18.89 -7.47
C ASN A 53 -12.80 18.99 -6.90
N SER A 54 -11.92 19.73 -7.55
CA SER A 54 -10.52 19.87 -7.11
C SER A 54 -10.36 20.47 -5.70
N ALA A 55 -11.36 21.20 -5.22
CA ALA A 55 -11.37 21.75 -3.86
C ALA A 55 -11.48 20.67 -2.76
N ILE A 56 -12.02 19.51 -3.10
CA ILE A 56 -12.22 18.39 -2.15
C ILE A 56 -11.38 17.15 -2.47
N THR A 57 -10.76 17.11 -3.66
CA THR A 57 -9.88 16.02 -4.06
C THR A 57 -8.43 16.43 -3.79
N PRO A 58 -7.72 15.76 -2.88
CA PRO A 58 -6.34 16.14 -2.55
C PRO A 58 -5.36 15.74 -3.65
N ASN A 59 -4.29 16.51 -3.79
CA ASN A 59 -3.12 16.08 -4.53
C ASN A 59 -2.40 14.97 -3.75
N ILE A 60 -2.04 13.92 -4.47
CA ILE A 60 -1.33 12.76 -3.92
C ILE A 60 0.01 12.51 -4.63
N THR A 61 0.43 13.45 -5.48
CA THR A 61 1.73 13.43 -6.17
C THR A 61 2.86 13.35 -5.17
N ALA A 62 3.79 12.42 -5.38
CA ALA A 62 4.98 12.25 -4.54
C ALA A 62 4.67 12.05 -3.04
N GLN A 63 3.47 11.58 -2.69
CA GLN A 63 3.09 11.31 -1.31
C GLN A 63 3.85 10.07 -0.82
N GLN A 64 4.15 10.03 0.46
CA GLN A 64 4.87 8.90 1.07
C GLN A 64 4.11 7.59 0.90
N LYS A 65 4.78 6.54 0.38
CA LYS A 65 4.19 5.23 0.11
C LYS A 65 3.43 4.67 1.32
N ASN A 66 4.09 4.62 2.48
CA ASN A 66 3.47 4.05 3.69
C ASN A 66 2.25 4.85 4.16
N TYR A 67 2.23 6.16 3.92
CA TYR A 67 1.06 6.99 4.21
C TYR A 67 -0.12 6.64 3.28
N LEU A 68 0.13 6.49 1.97
CA LEU A 68 -0.89 6.07 1.00
C LEU A 68 -1.47 4.71 1.36
N ILE A 69 -0.61 3.72 1.64
CA ILE A 69 -1.03 2.37 2.04
C ILE A 69 -1.92 2.43 3.29
N ALA A 70 -1.48 3.13 4.33
CA ALA A 70 -2.23 3.26 5.57
C ALA A 70 -3.61 3.90 5.34
N LYS A 71 -3.68 4.98 4.54
CA LYS A 71 -4.93 5.66 4.23
C LYS A 71 -5.89 4.80 3.41
N LEU A 72 -5.39 4.10 2.38
CA LEU A 72 -6.22 3.20 1.58
C LEU A 72 -6.76 2.04 2.42
N LYS A 73 -5.96 1.46 3.32
CA LYS A 73 -6.41 0.43 4.27
C LYS A 73 -7.43 0.96 5.28
N ASP A 74 -7.24 2.18 5.79
CA ASP A 74 -8.18 2.84 6.70
C ASP A 74 -9.56 3.08 6.02
N TYR A 75 -9.58 3.51 4.74
CA TYR A 75 -10.81 3.64 3.96
C TYR A 75 -11.45 2.28 3.66
N LYS A 76 -10.64 1.31 3.23
CA LYS A 76 -11.12 -0.05 2.90
C LYS A 76 -11.79 -0.73 4.09
N SER A 77 -11.24 -0.57 5.28
CA SER A 77 -11.77 -1.15 6.52
C SER A 77 -12.87 -0.32 7.18
N LEU A 78 -13.25 0.82 6.57
CA LEU A 78 -14.19 1.80 7.14
C LEU A 78 -13.75 2.40 8.49
N LYS A 79 -12.47 2.28 8.84
CA LYS A 79 -11.90 3.00 9.99
C LYS A 79 -11.97 4.51 9.77
N ILE A 80 -11.84 4.94 8.50
CA ILE A 80 -12.21 6.28 8.04
C ILE A 80 -13.36 6.11 7.06
N ASP A 81 -14.54 6.59 7.44
CA ASP A 81 -15.71 6.60 6.57
C ASP A 81 -15.68 7.86 5.69
N HIS A 82 -15.47 7.66 4.38
CA HIS A 82 -15.45 8.72 3.39
C HIS A 82 -16.33 8.34 2.19
N PRO A 83 -17.28 9.17 1.78
CA PRO A 83 -18.31 8.80 0.79
C PRO A 83 -17.78 8.20 -0.51
N GLN A 84 -16.67 8.72 -1.07
CA GLN A 84 -16.07 8.21 -2.29
C GLN A 84 -14.91 7.24 -2.00
N MET A 85 -13.95 7.65 -1.16
CA MET A 85 -12.72 6.88 -0.99
C MET A 85 -12.95 5.52 -0.33
N SER A 86 -13.93 5.39 0.56
CA SER A 86 -14.27 4.08 1.15
C SER A 86 -14.82 3.11 0.11
N LEU A 87 -15.63 3.58 -0.84
CA LEU A 87 -16.13 2.75 -1.95
C LEU A 87 -14.99 2.35 -2.89
N ILE A 88 -14.13 3.28 -3.27
CA ILE A 88 -12.99 3.03 -4.15
C ILE A 88 -12.01 2.05 -3.50
N ALA A 89 -11.67 2.27 -2.24
CA ALA A 89 -10.69 1.43 -1.54
C ALA A 89 -11.19 -0.03 -1.34
N GLN A 90 -12.49 -0.24 -1.22
CA GLN A 90 -13.08 -1.59 -1.15
C GLN A 90 -12.95 -2.37 -2.47
N MET A 91 -12.79 -1.68 -3.61
CA MET A 91 -12.54 -2.32 -4.91
C MET A 91 -11.10 -2.84 -5.05
N LEU A 92 -10.16 -2.34 -4.25
CA LEU A 92 -8.75 -2.69 -4.32
C LEU A 92 -8.45 -3.93 -3.45
N ASN A 93 -7.64 -4.85 -3.95
CA ASN A 93 -7.02 -5.87 -3.11
C ASN A 93 -5.75 -5.30 -2.43
N ASP A 94 -5.08 -6.08 -1.59
CA ASP A 94 -3.90 -5.59 -0.86
C ASP A 94 -2.70 -5.35 -1.79
N GLU A 95 -2.60 -6.13 -2.88
CA GLU A 95 -1.58 -5.95 -3.91
C GLU A 95 -1.81 -4.65 -4.69
N ASP A 96 -3.03 -4.35 -5.08
CA ASP A 96 -3.39 -3.09 -5.74
C ASP A 96 -3.03 -1.88 -4.88
N ILE A 97 -3.27 -1.96 -3.57
CA ILE A 97 -2.93 -0.90 -2.61
C ILE A 97 -1.42 -0.66 -2.57
N GLU A 98 -0.61 -1.74 -2.50
CA GLU A 98 0.84 -1.63 -2.52
C GLU A 98 1.34 -1.05 -3.85
N ASN A 99 0.84 -1.57 -4.97
CA ASN A 99 1.26 -1.18 -6.31
C ASN A 99 0.92 0.29 -6.62
N VAL A 100 -0.31 0.73 -6.35
CA VAL A 100 -0.72 2.11 -6.62
C VAL A 100 -0.02 3.11 -5.69
N SER A 101 0.28 2.70 -4.47
CA SER A 101 1.08 3.51 -3.54
C SER A 101 2.52 3.65 -4.01
N GLU A 102 3.10 2.60 -4.60
CA GLU A 102 4.40 2.67 -5.28
C GLU A 102 4.37 3.66 -6.42
N TRP A 103 3.34 3.62 -7.29
CA TRP A 103 3.21 4.54 -8.43
C TRP A 103 3.24 6.00 -7.99
N TYR A 104 2.31 6.41 -7.14
CA TYR A 104 2.21 7.82 -6.75
C TYR A 104 3.38 8.32 -5.91
N SER A 105 3.99 7.46 -5.09
CA SER A 105 5.16 7.82 -4.28
C SER A 105 6.45 7.96 -5.09
N SER A 106 6.53 7.28 -6.25
CA SER A 106 7.70 7.32 -7.14
C SER A 106 7.72 8.53 -8.08
N ILE A 107 6.64 9.32 -8.11
CA ILE A 107 6.59 10.54 -8.91
C ILE A 107 7.51 11.58 -8.29
N THR A 108 8.41 12.13 -9.10
CA THR A 108 9.33 13.20 -8.67
C THR A 108 8.75 14.58 -8.97
N VAL A 109 8.94 15.53 -8.06
CA VAL A 109 8.54 16.93 -8.22
C VAL A 109 9.71 17.86 -7.92
N GLU A 110 9.82 18.94 -8.69
CA GLU A 110 10.73 20.04 -8.37
C GLU A 110 10.03 21.03 -7.45
N ILE A 111 10.68 21.42 -6.37
CA ILE A 111 10.18 22.39 -5.42
C ILE A 111 10.89 23.73 -5.66
N LYS A 112 10.10 24.77 -5.92
CA LYS A 112 10.57 26.17 -5.92
C LYS A 112 9.93 26.87 -4.74
N LEU A 113 10.76 27.40 -3.85
CA LEU A 113 10.25 28.22 -2.74
C LEU A 113 9.90 29.60 -3.24
N PRO A 114 8.89 30.27 -2.66
CA PRO A 114 8.62 31.67 -2.93
C PRO A 114 9.80 32.52 -2.47
N GLU A 115 10.14 33.56 -3.25
CA GLU A 115 11.19 34.55 -2.91
C GLU A 115 10.65 35.53 -1.85
#